data_08cb50e770b4a0a040d17db745a2e451
#
_entry.id   08cb50e770b4a0a040d17db745a2e451
#
_cell.length_a   1.000
_cell.length_b   1.000
_cell.length_c   1.000
_cell.angle_alpha   90.00
_cell.angle_beta   90.00
_cell.angle_gamma   90.00
#
_symmetry.space_group_name_H-M   'P 1'
#
loop_
_entity.id
_entity.type
_entity.pdbx_description
1 polymer ?
#
loop_
_entity_poly.entity_id
_entity_poly.type
_entity_poly.pdbx_seq_one_letter_code
_entity_poly.pdbx_strand_id
1 'polypeptide(L)'
;GVPEIRVTVTQDAALEHLSTLTEDADVSGMTHAYVGVYPNQAKDDAEKPAGWMITLMTENLTTTGPGSISRSGSGVLLELYMSSVHMPFNDDQEYWMADGVYEVGPSVEGSQFPAQRMAVGAGYTGYWPGQYMGSWVMYIEEGEFVKGGPAASGTVTVTRDGDDYTFAVDLADDFGYKITGTFTVTFDNVKQMTIPSDF
;
A
#
# COMPACT_ATOMS: atom_id res chain seq x y z
N GLY A 1 20.70 -37.60 35.86
CA GLY A 1 20.18 -37.56 34.53
C GLY A 1 19.61 -36.17 34.26
N VAL A 2 20.07 -35.50 33.20
CA VAL A 2 19.53 -34.22 32.75
C VAL A 2 18.22 -34.55 32.02
N PRO A 3 17.09 -33.92 32.33
CA PRO A 3 15.85 -34.17 31.61
C PRO A 3 15.97 -33.68 30.17
N GLU A 4 15.68 -34.57 29.25
CA GLU A 4 15.59 -34.26 27.80
C GLU A 4 14.31 -33.48 27.56
N ILE A 5 14.43 -32.18 27.19
CA ILE A 5 13.31 -31.38 26.78
C ILE A 5 13.04 -31.69 25.33
N ARG A 6 12.00 -32.44 25.02
CA ARG A 6 11.48 -32.60 23.66
C ARG A 6 10.55 -31.40 23.34
N VAL A 7 11.03 -30.51 22.50
CA VAL A 7 10.19 -29.49 21.88
C VAL A 7 9.51 -30.12 20.68
N THR A 8 8.24 -30.46 20.81
CA THR A 8 7.43 -30.84 19.64
C THR A 8 6.92 -29.52 19.03
N VAL A 9 7.53 -29.13 17.92
CA VAL A 9 6.98 -28.05 17.09
C VAL A 9 5.82 -28.67 16.32
N THR A 10 4.60 -28.47 16.79
CA THR A 10 3.40 -28.74 15.97
C THR A 10 3.29 -27.58 14.98
N GLN A 11 3.82 -27.81 13.80
CA GLN A 11 3.53 -26.98 12.64
C GLN A 11 2.18 -27.42 12.12
N ASP A 12 1.12 -26.67 12.39
CA ASP A 12 -0.13 -26.70 11.65
C ASP A 12 -1.14 -25.73 12.24
N ALA A 13 -0.82 -24.42 12.15
CA ALA A 13 -1.85 -23.50 11.71
C ALA A 13 -1.52 -23.27 10.23
N ALA A 14 -2.33 -23.79 9.32
CA ALA A 14 -2.29 -23.38 7.94
C ALA A 14 -2.35 -21.84 7.96
N LEU A 15 -1.31 -21.19 7.44
CA LEU A 15 -1.33 -19.75 7.24
C LEU A 15 -2.58 -19.48 6.41
N GLU A 16 -3.59 -18.82 7.00
CA GLU A 16 -4.75 -18.42 6.24
C GLU A 16 -4.26 -17.43 5.20
N HIS A 17 -4.28 -17.85 3.94
CA HIS A 17 -4.02 -16.95 2.83
C HIS A 17 -5.16 -15.95 2.73
N LEU A 18 -4.80 -14.69 2.52
CA LEU A 18 -5.76 -13.59 2.40
C LEU A 18 -6.17 -13.36 0.96
N SER A 19 -5.33 -13.78 0.01
CA SER A 19 -5.60 -13.60 -1.41
C SER A 19 -6.76 -14.47 -1.88
N THR A 20 -7.56 -13.91 -2.75
CA THR A 20 -8.60 -14.58 -3.53
C THR A 20 -8.28 -14.55 -5.03
N LEU A 21 -7.03 -14.17 -5.40
CA LEU A 21 -6.56 -14.27 -6.76
C LEU A 21 -6.42 -15.74 -7.18
N THR A 22 -6.67 -16.02 -8.44
CA THR A 22 -6.50 -17.34 -9.06
C THR A 22 -5.55 -17.30 -10.26
N GLU A 23 -5.01 -16.13 -10.55
CA GLU A 23 -4.11 -15.82 -11.65
C GLU A 23 -3.33 -14.53 -11.34
N ASP A 24 -2.29 -14.25 -12.13
CA ASP A 24 -1.54 -13.01 -12.03
C ASP A 24 -2.44 -11.79 -12.33
N ALA A 25 -2.16 -10.68 -11.67
CA ALA A 25 -2.88 -9.42 -11.81
C ALA A 25 -2.05 -8.41 -12.62
N ASP A 26 -2.64 -7.86 -13.68
CA ASP A 26 -2.08 -6.75 -14.45
C ASP A 26 -2.64 -5.42 -13.93
N VAL A 27 -1.73 -4.53 -13.51
CA VAL A 27 -2.06 -3.19 -13.01
C VAL A 27 -1.60 -2.07 -13.96
N SER A 28 -1.22 -2.37 -15.19
CA SER A 28 -0.76 -1.37 -16.16
C SER A 28 -1.84 -0.37 -16.60
N GLY A 29 -3.12 -0.69 -16.38
CA GLY A 29 -4.27 0.15 -16.74
C GLY A 29 -4.62 1.26 -15.75
N MET A 30 -3.78 1.59 -14.78
CA MET A 30 -4.03 2.68 -13.84
C MET A 30 -3.95 4.04 -14.53
N THR A 31 -4.95 4.90 -14.32
CA THR A 31 -5.08 6.19 -15.01
C THR A 31 -5.17 7.39 -14.06
N HIS A 32 -5.52 7.17 -12.81
CA HIS A 32 -5.64 8.24 -11.81
C HIS A 32 -5.37 7.75 -10.39
N ALA A 33 -5.07 8.68 -9.50
CA ALA A 33 -4.72 8.39 -8.12
C ALA A 33 -5.35 9.37 -7.14
N TYR A 34 -5.74 8.84 -5.97
CA TYR A 34 -5.93 9.65 -4.77
C TYR A 34 -4.79 9.40 -3.80
N VAL A 35 -4.26 10.49 -3.22
CA VAL A 35 -3.06 10.40 -2.39
C VAL A 35 -3.29 11.06 -1.04
N GLY A 36 -2.99 10.32 0.01
CA GLY A 36 -2.92 10.82 1.39
C GLY A 36 -1.48 10.80 1.89
N VAL A 37 -1.02 11.90 2.48
CA VAL A 37 0.31 12.00 3.09
C VAL A 37 0.19 12.19 4.58
N TYR A 38 0.91 11.37 5.34
CA TYR A 38 1.05 11.47 6.79
C TYR A 38 2.41 12.08 7.15
N PRO A 39 2.52 13.41 7.27
CA PRO A 39 3.80 14.08 7.52
C PRO A 39 4.20 14.06 8.99
N ASN A 40 3.36 13.54 9.89
CA ASN A 40 3.50 13.70 11.34
C ASN A 40 4.85 13.25 11.90
N GLN A 41 5.51 12.30 11.24
CA GLN A 41 6.83 11.82 11.65
C GLN A 41 7.98 12.66 11.09
N ALA A 42 7.71 13.37 10.01
CA ALA A 42 8.68 14.16 9.27
C ALA A 42 8.63 15.65 9.62
N LYS A 43 7.59 16.09 10.32
CA LYS A 43 7.30 17.52 10.56
C LYS A 43 8.44 18.27 11.25
N ASP A 44 9.17 17.60 12.13
CA ASP A 44 10.25 18.20 12.93
C ASP A 44 11.64 17.68 12.55
N ASP A 45 11.72 16.78 11.54
CA ASP A 45 12.96 16.15 11.14
C ASP A 45 12.89 15.75 9.65
N ALA A 46 13.60 16.50 8.82
CA ALA A 46 13.62 16.30 7.37
C ALA A 46 14.22 14.94 6.94
N GLU A 47 14.90 14.24 7.84
CA GLU A 47 15.46 12.91 7.55
C GLU A 47 14.47 11.76 7.85
N LYS A 48 13.36 12.06 8.53
CA LYS A 48 12.34 11.05 8.79
C LYS A 48 11.41 10.87 7.60
N PRO A 49 11.02 9.63 7.30
CA PRO A 49 10.13 9.35 6.20
C PRO A 49 8.71 9.84 6.50
N ALA A 50 8.02 10.28 5.45
CA ALA A 50 6.58 10.49 5.46
C ALA A 50 5.85 9.21 5.02
N GLY A 51 4.70 8.93 5.60
CA GLY A 51 3.79 7.87 5.16
C GLY A 51 2.95 8.35 3.97
N TRP A 52 2.83 7.51 2.95
CA TRP A 52 2.05 7.76 1.75
C TRP A 52 1.02 6.65 1.56
N MET A 53 -0.24 7.03 1.48
CA MET A 53 -1.34 6.16 1.10
C MET A 53 -1.76 6.55 -0.31
N ILE A 54 -1.53 5.66 -1.28
CA ILE A 54 -1.78 5.92 -2.69
C ILE A 54 -2.82 4.93 -3.17
N THR A 55 -3.99 5.45 -3.56
CA THR A 55 -5.07 4.66 -4.15
C THR A 55 -5.11 4.92 -5.64
N LEU A 56 -4.62 3.96 -6.40
CA LEU A 56 -4.52 3.97 -7.87
C LEU A 56 -5.71 3.23 -8.46
N MET A 57 -6.25 3.73 -9.57
CA MET A 57 -7.48 3.19 -10.15
C MET A 57 -7.45 3.21 -11.67
N THR A 58 -8.13 2.23 -12.27
CA THR A 58 -8.47 2.26 -13.69
C THR A 58 -9.60 3.26 -13.98
N GLU A 59 -9.75 3.68 -15.22
CA GLU A 59 -10.59 4.82 -15.68
C GLU A 59 -12.03 4.82 -15.15
N ASN A 60 -12.67 3.66 -15.07
CA ASN A 60 -14.09 3.55 -14.72
C ASN A 60 -14.37 3.31 -13.23
N LEU A 61 -13.33 3.38 -12.39
CA LEU A 61 -13.43 3.19 -10.95
C LEU A 61 -13.16 4.51 -10.25
N THR A 62 -13.99 4.87 -9.29
CA THR A 62 -13.80 6.06 -8.45
C THR A 62 -13.99 5.73 -6.98
N THR A 63 -13.37 6.55 -6.11
CA THR A 63 -13.53 6.50 -4.66
C THR A 63 -13.67 7.91 -4.10
N THR A 64 -14.03 8.04 -2.84
CA THR A 64 -14.20 9.34 -2.18
C THR A 64 -12.89 9.91 -1.60
N GLY A 65 -11.81 9.17 -1.70
CA GLY A 65 -10.49 9.61 -1.24
C GLY A 65 -9.54 8.44 -0.99
N PRO A 66 -8.29 8.74 -0.60
CA PRO A 66 -7.30 7.70 -0.34
C PRO A 66 -7.76 6.77 0.79
N GLY A 67 -7.57 5.46 0.60
CA GLY A 67 -7.97 4.43 1.57
C GLY A 67 -9.47 4.29 1.81
N SER A 68 -10.32 4.93 0.99
CA SER A 68 -11.76 4.88 1.17
C SER A 68 -12.35 3.55 0.71
N ILE A 69 -13.24 3.01 1.53
CA ILE A 69 -14.06 1.84 1.18
C ILE A 69 -15.28 2.21 0.32
N SER A 70 -15.62 3.49 0.22
CA SER A 70 -16.74 3.96 -0.61
C SER A 70 -16.26 4.09 -2.06
N ARG A 71 -16.70 3.17 -2.88
CA ARG A 71 -16.28 3.03 -4.28
C ARG A 71 -17.51 3.05 -5.20
N SER A 72 -17.31 3.46 -6.44
CA SER A 72 -18.32 3.36 -7.48
C SER A 72 -17.68 3.04 -8.84
N GLY A 73 -18.43 2.34 -9.68
CA GLY A 73 -17.94 1.83 -10.96
C GLY A 73 -17.26 0.47 -10.83
N SER A 74 -16.58 0.08 -11.90
CA SER A 74 -15.92 -1.23 -11.99
C SER A 74 -14.52 -1.07 -12.54
N GLY A 75 -13.59 -1.87 -12.03
CA GLY A 75 -12.19 -1.83 -12.44
C GLY A 75 -11.22 -2.44 -11.44
N VAL A 76 -9.96 -2.09 -11.60
CA VAL A 76 -8.88 -2.51 -10.71
C VAL A 76 -8.44 -1.34 -9.84
N LEU A 77 -8.27 -1.59 -8.56
CA LEU A 77 -7.73 -0.68 -7.58
C LEU A 77 -6.42 -1.27 -7.04
N LEU A 78 -5.37 -0.47 -7.05
CA LEU A 78 -4.10 -0.79 -6.40
C LEU A 78 -3.88 0.20 -5.27
N GLU A 79 -3.89 -0.30 -4.05
CA GLU A 79 -3.61 0.48 -2.86
C GLU A 79 -2.20 0.24 -2.38
N LEU A 80 -1.41 1.30 -2.25
CA LEU A 80 -0.02 1.25 -1.82
C LEU A 80 0.16 2.09 -0.57
N TYR A 81 0.63 1.45 0.50
CA TYR A 81 1.08 2.12 1.71
C TYR A 81 2.59 2.17 1.73
N MET A 82 3.16 3.33 1.47
CA MET A 82 4.58 3.50 1.23
C MET A 82 5.19 4.50 2.23
N SER A 83 6.47 4.37 2.47
CA SER A 83 7.24 5.28 3.32
C SER A 83 8.35 5.89 2.49
N SER A 84 8.22 7.18 2.18
CA SER A 84 9.20 7.91 1.40
C SER A 84 10.05 8.82 2.27
N VAL A 85 11.28 9.10 1.83
CA VAL A 85 12.12 10.10 2.46
C VAL A 85 11.34 11.41 2.51
N HIS A 86 11.40 12.12 3.64
CA HIS A 86 10.81 13.43 3.73
C HIS A 86 11.48 14.37 2.71
N MET A 87 10.67 14.87 1.82
CA MET A 87 11.10 15.95 0.94
C MET A 87 10.73 17.28 1.61
N PRO A 88 11.64 18.25 1.62
CA PRO A 88 11.35 19.53 2.25
C PRO A 88 10.10 20.14 1.59
N PHE A 89 9.18 20.56 2.44
CA PHE A 89 8.05 21.35 2.00
C PHE A 89 8.58 22.66 1.42
N ASN A 90 8.03 23.08 0.30
CA ASN A 90 8.14 24.49 -0.07
C ASN A 90 7.20 25.33 0.84
N ASP A 91 7.27 26.65 0.73
CA ASP A 91 6.41 27.55 1.50
C ASP A 91 4.92 27.36 1.18
N ASP A 92 4.59 26.68 0.07
CA ASP A 92 3.23 26.37 -0.38
C ASP A 92 2.72 25.02 0.14
N GLN A 93 3.49 24.30 0.95
CA GLN A 93 3.17 22.97 1.50
C GLN A 93 2.95 21.90 0.41
N GLU A 94 3.69 21.97 -0.66
CA GLU A 94 3.70 20.92 -1.66
C GLU A 94 4.43 19.67 -1.15
N TYR A 95 3.84 18.52 -1.41
CA TYR A 95 4.37 17.21 -1.04
C TYR A 95 4.73 16.43 -2.28
N TRP A 96 5.90 15.85 -2.33
CA TRP A 96 6.27 14.92 -3.39
C TRP A 96 6.98 13.70 -2.82
N MET A 97 6.79 12.60 -3.52
CA MET A 97 7.39 11.31 -3.19
C MET A 97 8.77 11.21 -3.83
N ALA A 98 9.74 10.66 -3.12
CA ALA A 98 11.08 10.49 -3.65
C ALA A 98 11.14 9.36 -4.70
N ASP A 99 11.97 9.54 -5.71
CA ASP A 99 12.34 8.49 -6.63
C ASP A 99 13.03 7.34 -5.89
N GLY A 100 12.79 6.13 -6.34
CA GLY A 100 13.49 4.97 -5.78
C GLY A 100 12.72 3.68 -5.85
N VAL A 101 13.32 2.65 -5.26
CA VAL A 101 12.74 1.32 -5.13
C VAL A 101 12.15 1.18 -3.73
N TYR A 102 10.87 0.84 -3.66
CA TYR A 102 10.12 0.61 -2.44
C TYR A 102 9.87 -0.89 -2.29
N GLU A 103 10.47 -1.49 -1.29
CA GLU A 103 10.39 -2.93 -1.06
C GLU A 103 9.31 -3.26 -0.03
N VAL A 104 8.50 -4.30 -0.29
CA VAL A 104 7.56 -4.83 0.70
C VAL A 104 8.35 -5.35 1.89
N GLY A 105 7.99 -4.90 3.06
CA GLY A 105 8.66 -5.28 4.30
C GLY A 105 7.69 -5.43 5.46
N PRO A 106 8.11 -6.08 6.54
CA PRO A 106 7.28 -6.20 7.73
C PRO A 106 6.92 -4.80 8.25
N SER A 107 5.68 -4.64 8.69
CA SER A 107 5.30 -3.50 9.50
C SER A 107 6.15 -3.52 10.75
N VAL A 108 6.87 -2.45 11.01
CA VAL A 108 7.58 -2.30 12.29
C VAL A 108 6.53 -1.84 13.31
N GLU A 109 6.46 -2.50 14.46
CA GLU A 109 5.63 -2.02 15.56
C GLU A 109 6.01 -0.58 15.90
N GLY A 110 5.00 0.28 15.92
CA GLY A 110 5.18 1.71 16.04
C GLY A 110 5.32 2.39 14.67
N SER A 111 4.79 3.55 14.56
CA SER A 111 4.58 4.38 13.38
C SER A 111 5.82 4.73 12.54
N GLN A 112 6.90 3.94 12.57
CA GLN A 112 8.15 4.25 11.87
C GLN A 112 8.53 3.14 10.90
N PHE A 113 8.00 3.22 9.67
CA PHE A 113 8.58 2.48 8.57
C PHE A 113 9.91 3.14 8.18
N PRO A 114 10.98 2.36 7.93
CA PRO A 114 12.15 2.88 7.25
C PRO A 114 11.78 3.50 5.92
N ALA A 115 12.51 4.51 5.48
CA ALA A 115 12.33 5.10 4.15
C ALA A 115 12.43 4.03 3.05
N GLN A 116 11.70 4.24 1.95
CA GLN A 116 11.65 3.34 0.79
C GLN A 116 11.18 1.92 1.12
N ARG A 117 10.20 1.82 2.01
CA ARG A 117 9.50 0.59 2.36
C ARG A 117 8.02 0.69 2.02
N MET A 118 7.41 -0.45 1.86
CA MET A 118 5.99 -0.59 1.59
C MET A 118 5.38 -1.56 2.58
N ALA A 119 4.21 -1.23 3.10
CA ALA A 119 3.51 -2.07 4.05
C ALA A 119 2.94 -3.32 3.37
N VAL A 120 3.17 -4.47 3.98
CA VAL A 120 2.54 -5.75 3.61
C VAL A 120 1.03 -5.61 3.70
N GLY A 121 0.31 -6.19 2.75
CA GLY A 121 -1.13 -6.31 2.84
C GLY A 121 -1.54 -7.28 3.96
N ALA A 122 -2.53 -6.89 4.74
CA ALA A 122 -3.05 -7.66 5.85
C ALA A 122 -4.57 -7.58 5.92
N GLY A 123 -5.21 -8.62 6.45
CA GLY A 123 -6.61 -8.58 6.85
C GLY A 123 -6.76 -7.84 8.17
N TYR A 124 -7.79 -7.04 8.30
CA TYR A 124 -8.10 -6.34 9.54
C TYR A 124 -9.33 -6.97 10.21
N THR A 125 -9.14 -7.48 11.41
CA THR A 125 -10.19 -8.15 12.20
C THR A 125 -10.73 -7.30 13.35
N GLY A 126 -10.30 -6.03 13.44
CA GLY A 126 -10.64 -5.12 14.52
C GLY A 126 -12.01 -4.45 14.37
N TYR A 127 -12.08 -3.14 14.57
CA TYR A 127 -13.31 -2.35 14.62
C TYR A 127 -14.17 -2.43 13.33
N TRP A 128 -13.54 -2.76 12.20
CA TRP A 128 -14.18 -2.82 10.88
C TRP A 128 -13.87 -4.17 10.23
N PRO A 129 -14.68 -5.22 10.51
CA PRO A 129 -14.53 -6.51 9.85
C PRO A 129 -14.61 -6.37 8.34
N GLY A 130 -13.68 -7.01 7.62
CA GLY A 130 -13.63 -6.98 6.16
C GLY A 130 -12.86 -5.80 5.57
N GLN A 131 -12.23 -4.96 6.38
CA GLN A 131 -11.25 -4.00 5.88
C GLN A 131 -9.91 -4.66 5.62
N TYR A 132 -9.28 -4.20 4.55
CA TYR A 132 -7.93 -4.59 4.17
C TYR A 132 -6.99 -3.46 4.54
N MET A 133 -5.85 -3.82 5.13
CA MET A 133 -4.82 -2.87 5.55
C MET A 133 -3.54 -3.11 4.76
N GLY A 134 -2.70 -2.08 4.63
CA GLY A 134 -1.47 -2.18 3.86
C GLY A 134 -1.70 -2.14 2.36
N SER A 135 -0.81 -2.76 1.60
CA SER A 135 -0.84 -2.68 0.13
C SER A 135 -1.59 -3.87 -0.47
N TRP A 136 -2.51 -3.58 -1.39
CA TRP A 136 -3.44 -4.55 -1.97
C TRP A 136 -3.73 -4.25 -3.43
N VAL A 137 -3.94 -5.30 -4.24
CA VAL A 137 -4.68 -5.21 -5.50
C VAL A 137 -6.10 -5.71 -5.27
N MET A 138 -7.09 -4.98 -5.81
CA MET A 138 -8.51 -5.29 -5.64
C MET A 138 -9.24 -5.15 -6.98
N TYR A 139 -10.07 -6.11 -7.29
CA TYR A 139 -11.01 -6.07 -8.41
C TYR A 139 -12.36 -5.67 -7.87
N ILE A 140 -12.92 -4.63 -8.44
CA ILE A 140 -14.18 -4.00 -8.00
C ILE A 140 -15.20 -4.11 -9.14
N GLU A 141 -16.41 -4.55 -8.81
CA GLU A 141 -17.55 -4.54 -9.72
C GLU A 141 -18.71 -3.78 -9.06
N GLU A 142 -19.23 -2.76 -9.76
CA GLU A 142 -20.33 -1.89 -9.28
C GLU A 142 -20.09 -1.33 -7.85
N GLY A 143 -18.83 -1.03 -7.54
CA GLY A 143 -18.40 -0.52 -6.22
C GLY A 143 -18.09 -1.59 -5.18
N GLU A 144 -18.39 -2.85 -5.44
CA GLU A 144 -18.20 -3.96 -4.51
C GLU A 144 -16.89 -4.71 -4.78
N PHE A 145 -16.21 -5.14 -3.71
CA PHE A 145 -15.02 -5.99 -3.80
C PHE A 145 -15.41 -7.40 -4.30
N VAL A 146 -14.73 -7.87 -5.33
CA VAL A 146 -14.97 -9.21 -5.92
C VAL A 146 -13.84 -10.16 -5.60
N LYS A 147 -12.61 -9.78 -5.89
CA LYS A 147 -11.40 -10.55 -5.62
C LYS A 147 -10.21 -9.62 -5.43
N GLY A 148 -9.16 -10.09 -4.81
CA GLY A 148 -7.92 -9.33 -4.65
C GLY A 148 -6.85 -10.12 -3.92
N GLY A 149 -5.68 -9.52 -3.79
CA GLY A 149 -4.55 -10.10 -3.09
C GLY A 149 -3.70 -9.05 -2.38
N PRO A 150 -3.14 -9.40 -1.22
CA PRO A 150 -2.21 -8.55 -0.51
C PRO A 150 -0.88 -8.48 -1.26
N ALA A 151 -0.19 -7.35 -1.23
CA ALA A 151 1.22 -7.31 -1.58
C ALA A 151 2.03 -7.96 -0.46
N ALA A 152 2.40 -9.22 -0.64
CA ALA A 152 3.14 -10.01 0.37
C ALA A 152 4.66 -9.90 0.18
N SER A 153 5.13 -9.65 -1.03
CA SER A 153 6.54 -9.50 -1.37
C SER A 153 6.74 -8.71 -2.66
N GLY A 154 7.97 -8.31 -2.94
CA GLY A 154 8.34 -7.65 -4.18
C GLY A 154 8.65 -6.16 -4.00
N THR A 155 8.62 -5.42 -5.09
CA THR A 155 9.03 -4.02 -5.14
C THR A 155 8.13 -3.17 -6.04
N VAL A 156 8.11 -1.88 -5.75
CA VAL A 156 7.58 -0.85 -6.64
C VAL A 156 8.69 0.17 -6.87
N THR A 157 9.05 0.39 -8.13
CA THR A 157 9.97 1.47 -8.49
C THR A 157 9.17 2.70 -8.86
N VAL A 158 9.49 3.82 -8.23
CA VAL A 158 8.86 5.11 -8.47
C VAL A 158 9.85 6.06 -9.11
N THR A 159 9.43 6.73 -10.18
CA THR A 159 10.17 7.86 -10.78
C THR A 159 9.21 9.02 -11.00
N ARG A 160 9.71 10.24 -10.79
CA ARG A 160 8.93 11.47 -10.94
C ARG A 160 9.48 12.34 -12.06
N ASP A 161 8.57 12.88 -12.89
CA ASP A 161 8.88 13.92 -13.85
C ASP A 161 7.82 15.03 -13.76
N GLY A 162 8.17 16.15 -13.14
CA GLY A 162 7.23 17.20 -12.82
C GLY A 162 6.15 16.70 -11.82
N ASP A 163 4.90 16.73 -12.26
CA ASP A 163 3.76 16.26 -11.46
C ASP A 163 3.39 14.81 -11.75
N ASP A 164 4.02 14.21 -12.75
CA ASP A 164 3.78 12.84 -13.17
C ASP A 164 4.66 11.85 -12.39
N TYR A 165 4.04 10.75 -11.97
CA TYR A 165 4.69 9.64 -11.29
C TYR A 165 4.55 8.38 -12.11
N THR A 166 5.67 7.76 -12.44
CA THR A 166 5.71 6.43 -13.06
C THR A 166 5.97 5.38 -12.00
N PHE A 167 5.09 4.40 -11.94
CA PHE A 167 5.19 3.22 -11.08
C PHE A 167 5.51 2.01 -11.94
N ALA A 168 6.62 1.32 -11.64
CA ALA A 168 6.90 -0.02 -12.15
C ALA A 168 6.70 -1.01 -11.01
N VAL A 169 5.63 -1.79 -11.10
CA VAL A 169 5.16 -2.70 -10.06
C VAL A 169 5.62 -4.12 -10.37
N ASP A 170 6.32 -4.76 -9.43
CA ASP A 170 6.70 -6.17 -9.44
C ASP A 170 6.50 -6.76 -8.05
N LEU A 171 5.26 -7.09 -7.75
CA LEU A 171 4.80 -7.62 -6.47
C LEU A 171 4.33 -9.07 -6.63
N ALA A 172 4.19 -9.74 -5.51
CA ALA A 172 3.49 -11.02 -5.43
C ALA A 172 2.59 -11.06 -4.20
N ASP A 173 1.46 -11.74 -4.33
CA ASP A 173 0.56 -12.01 -3.23
C ASP A 173 1.06 -13.16 -2.33
N ASP A 174 0.27 -13.51 -1.32
CA ASP A 174 0.60 -14.56 -0.35
C ASP A 174 0.45 -16.00 -0.89
N PHE A 175 -0.09 -16.19 -2.10
CA PHE A 175 -0.03 -17.43 -2.87
C PHE A 175 1.12 -17.47 -3.88
N GLY A 176 1.75 -16.31 -4.18
CA GLY A 176 2.80 -16.15 -5.18
C GLY A 176 2.29 -15.73 -6.57
N TYR A 177 1.00 -15.40 -6.72
CA TYR A 177 0.50 -14.75 -7.94
C TYR A 177 1.14 -13.39 -8.09
N LYS A 178 1.56 -13.07 -9.30
CA LYS A 178 2.21 -11.81 -9.60
C LYS A 178 1.19 -10.67 -9.71
N ILE A 179 1.59 -9.50 -9.23
CA ILE A 179 0.88 -8.24 -9.40
C ILE A 179 1.86 -7.31 -10.11
N THR A 180 1.70 -7.13 -11.42
CA THR A 180 2.70 -6.44 -12.25
C THR A 180 2.07 -5.42 -13.17
N GLY A 181 2.84 -4.39 -13.48
CA GLY A 181 2.47 -3.38 -14.46
C GLY A 181 3.37 -2.15 -14.39
N THR A 182 3.35 -1.35 -15.44
CA THR A 182 3.99 -0.04 -15.46
C THR A 182 3.00 0.98 -15.98
N PHE A 183 2.82 2.06 -15.25
CA PHE A 183 1.87 3.13 -15.59
C PHE A 183 2.38 4.47 -15.08
N THR A 184 1.85 5.56 -15.64
CA THR A 184 2.14 6.92 -15.22
C THR A 184 0.84 7.62 -14.83
N VAL A 185 0.83 8.28 -13.70
CA VAL A 185 -0.31 9.06 -13.17
C VAL A 185 0.17 10.40 -12.63
N THR A 186 -0.69 11.39 -12.69
CA THR A 186 -0.49 12.69 -12.03
C THR A 186 -1.11 12.65 -10.64
N PHE A 187 -0.46 13.25 -9.65
CA PHE A 187 -1.02 13.40 -8.31
C PHE A 187 -1.82 14.72 -8.21
N ASP A 188 -3.04 14.70 -8.73
CA ASP A 188 -3.89 15.89 -8.80
C ASP A 188 -4.44 16.35 -7.44
N ASN A 189 -4.49 15.46 -6.45
CA ASN A 189 -5.14 15.70 -5.17
C ASN A 189 -4.36 15.09 -4.01
N VAL A 190 -3.24 15.68 -3.66
CA VAL A 190 -2.50 15.26 -2.47
C VAL A 190 -3.16 15.87 -1.23
N LYS A 191 -3.65 15.03 -0.33
CA LYS A 191 -4.24 15.44 0.95
C LYS A 191 -3.27 15.17 2.08
N GLN A 192 -3.01 16.19 2.88
CA GLN A 192 -2.39 15.96 4.18
C GLN A 192 -3.36 15.23 5.10
N MET A 193 -2.93 14.09 5.60
CA MET A 193 -3.66 13.27 6.55
C MET A 193 -3.10 13.50 7.95
N THR A 194 -3.97 13.47 8.95
CA THR A 194 -3.57 13.48 10.36
C THR A 194 -3.87 12.14 10.97
N ILE A 195 -2.89 11.55 11.66
CA ILE A 195 -3.16 10.40 12.51
C ILE A 195 -3.96 10.92 13.70
N PRO A 196 -5.13 10.34 14.00
CA PRO A 196 -5.84 10.68 15.22
C PRO A 196 -4.91 10.50 16.43
N SER A 197 -4.98 11.44 17.40
CA SER A 197 -4.09 11.47 18.56
C SER A 197 -4.25 10.30 19.53
N ASP A 198 -5.18 9.39 19.23
CA ASP A 198 -5.59 8.29 20.12
C ASP A 198 -5.11 6.90 19.59
N PHE A 199 -4.10 6.88 18.69
CA PHE A 199 -3.42 5.66 18.25
C PHE A 199 -1.97 5.65 18.67
#